data_54ba93527deec55aca97ba50e429d904
#
_entry.id   54ba93527deec55aca97ba50e429d904
#
_cell.length_a   1.000
_cell.length_b   1.000
_cell.length_c   1.000
_cell.angle_alpha   90.00
_cell.angle_beta   90.00
_cell.angle_gamma   90.00
#
_symmetry.space_group_name_H-M   'P 1'
#
loop_
_entity.id
_entity.type
_entity.pdbx_description
1 polymer ?
#
loop_
_entity_poly.entity_id
_entity_poly.type
_entity_poly.pdbx_seq_one_letter_code
_entity_poly.pdbx_strand_id
1 'polypeptide(L)'
;VNTTLCGIDISKDWLDAHIEPMGAANRFANDAAGIADLAAWCQNHDVELVIMEASGGYERLAFLLLWEMGQPCGMANARSVRYFAEAMGFLEKTDRIDAAVIARYGAVKRLKPTPPPSAAQQRLKALVARLSQVGGDLTIQKQRKSTADAETIASLDEVIALLARQSRRLEGEIATLIDDDPLWACLDRAFRSLKGVASRTVARLMAQLPEIGILSNKAIAKLAGLAPIANDSGKRSGRRPVRGGRAGPRGVLFLVASIVAKYDPHLAAFKQRLQTAGKEKMVIRIALARKLLVILNAKARDARNEFANAT
;
A
#
# COMPACT_ATOMS: atom_id res chain seq x y z
N VAL A 1 1.84 14.79 -29.26
CA VAL A 1 0.91 15.58 -28.42
C VAL A 1 1.65 15.85 -27.13
N ASN A 2 2.02 17.12 -26.90
CA ASN A 2 2.64 17.52 -25.63
C ASN A 2 1.52 17.59 -24.57
N THR A 3 1.42 16.58 -23.74
CA THR A 3 0.51 16.56 -22.59
C THR A 3 0.98 17.57 -21.56
N THR A 4 0.13 18.51 -21.16
CA THR A 4 0.44 19.49 -20.12
C THR A 4 0.28 18.83 -18.76
N LEU A 5 1.35 18.76 -17.97
CA LEU A 5 1.39 18.11 -16.67
C LEU A 5 1.80 19.09 -15.58
N CYS A 6 1.17 19.00 -14.42
CA CYS A 6 1.58 19.73 -13.23
C CYS A 6 2.19 18.76 -12.22
N GLY A 7 3.43 18.99 -11.82
CA GLY A 7 4.04 18.30 -10.68
C GLY A 7 3.88 19.13 -9.42
N ILE A 8 3.59 18.46 -8.30
CA ILE A 8 3.45 19.14 -7.02
C ILE A 8 4.35 18.46 -5.98
N ASP A 9 5.23 19.25 -5.37
CA ASP A 9 5.87 18.89 -4.11
C ASP A 9 5.01 19.37 -2.94
N ILE A 10 4.80 18.51 -1.96
CA ILE A 10 3.81 18.72 -0.91
C ILE A 10 4.47 18.68 0.46
N SER A 11 4.34 19.78 1.19
CA SER A 11 4.69 19.90 2.60
C SER A 11 3.43 20.01 3.47
N LYS A 12 3.62 20.16 4.77
CA LYS A 12 2.51 20.35 5.71
C LYS A 12 1.65 21.56 5.37
N ASP A 13 2.30 22.68 5.05
CA ASP A 13 1.65 23.98 4.94
C ASP A 13 1.58 24.51 3.48
N TRP A 14 2.36 23.90 2.55
CA TRP A 14 2.55 24.42 1.19
C TRP A 14 2.50 23.34 0.12
N LEU A 15 2.04 23.76 -1.06
CA LEU A 15 2.04 23.03 -2.32
C LEU A 15 2.88 23.82 -3.32
N ASP A 16 4.06 23.33 -3.66
CA ASP A 16 4.91 23.89 -4.72
C ASP A 16 4.55 23.22 -6.04
N ALA A 17 4.02 23.97 -6.99
CA ALA A 17 3.53 23.47 -8.26
C ALA A 17 4.41 23.94 -9.43
N HIS A 18 4.60 23.04 -10.42
CA HIS A 18 5.33 23.32 -11.65
C HIS A 18 4.64 22.68 -12.86
N ILE A 19 4.43 23.47 -13.93
CA ILE A 19 3.77 22.99 -15.16
C ILE A 19 4.81 22.76 -16.26
N GLU A 20 4.84 21.53 -16.78
CA GLU A 20 5.60 21.16 -17.98
C GLU A 20 4.65 21.07 -19.21
N PRO A 21 5.08 21.52 -20.40
CA PRO A 21 6.41 22.04 -20.76
C PRO A 21 6.57 23.57 -20.59
N MET A 22 5.58 24.30 -20.09
CA MET A 22 5.58 25.75 -20.02
C MET A 22 6.63 26.35 -19.07
N GLY A 23 7.04 25.60 -18.06
CA GLY A 23 7.97 26.10 -17.02
C GLY A 23 7.31 27.03 -16.00
N ALA A 24 5.97 27.19 -16.02
CA ALA A 24 5.25 28.00 -15.06
C ALA A 24 5.32 27.35 -13.67
N ALA A 25 5.56 28.15 -12.63
CA ALA A 25 5.64 27.68 -11.26
C ALA A 25 4.92 28.62 -10.30
N ASN A 26 4.28 28.06 -9.28
CA ASN A 26 3.59 28.84 -8.25
C ASN A 26 3.56 28.04 -6.92
N ARG A 27 3.29 28.74 -5.83
CA ARG A 27 3.13 28.16 -4.49
C ARG A 27 1.73 28.46 -3.97
N PHE A 28 1.08 27.43 -3.37
CA PHE A 28 -0.26 27.52 -2.82
C PHE A 28 -0.26 26.99 -1.37
N ALA A 29 -1.22 27.42 -0.55
CA ALA A 29 -1.41 26.85 0.77
C ALA A 29 -1.95 25.41 0.67
N ASN A 30 -1.52 24.52 1.58
CA ASN A 30 -2.06 23.15 1.67
C ASN A 30 -3.34 23.13 2.53
N ASP A 31 -4.31 23.93 2.15
CA ASP A 31 -5.66 23.99 2.72
C ASP A 31 -6.72 24.04 1.60
N ALA A 32 -7.99 24.06 1.98
CA ALA A 32 -9.08 24.00 1.00
C ALA A 32 -9.07 25.19 0.02
N ALA A 33 -8.71 26.38 0.48
CA ALA A 33 -8.67 27.58 -0.36
C ALA A 33 -7.50 27.53 -1.33
N GLY A 34 -6.28 27.24 -0.84
CA GLY A 34 -5.10 27.17 -1.70
C GLY A 34 -5.17 26.00 -2.70
N ILE A 35 -5.85 24.90 -2.36
CA ILE A 35 -6.10 23.79 -3.31
C ILE A 35 -7.10 24.22 -4.39
N ALA A 36 -8.11 25.01 -4.06
CA ALA A 36 -9.04 25.58 -5.06
C ALA A 36 -8.32 26.55 -6.01
N ASP A 37 -7.44 27.40 -5.49
CA ASP A 37 -6.60 28.29 -6.31
C ASP A 37 -5.66 27.48 -7.22
N LEU A 38 -5.07 26.39 -6.71
CA LEU A 38 -4.25 25.48 -7.51
C LEU A 38 -5.08 24.82 -8.63
N ALA A 39 -6.29 24.36 -8.34
CA ALA A 39 -7.17 23.76 -9.34
C ALA A 39 -7.52 24.76 -10.46
N ALA A 40 -7.90 26.00 -10.10
CA ALA A 40 -8.17 27.06 -11.05
C ALA A 40 -6.91 27.40 -11.88
N TRP A 41 -5.74 27.46 -11.25
CA TRP A 41 -4.47 27.70 -11.94
C TRP A 41 -4.14 26.58 -12.93
N CYS A 42 -4.36 25.31 -12.56
CA CYS A 42 -4.20 24.17 -13.46
C CYS A 42 -5.15 24.23 -14.65
N GLN A 43 -6.43 24.58 -14.42
CA GLN A 43 -7.43 24.74 -15.49
C GLN A 43 -7.06 25.86 -16.47
N ASN A 44 -6.60 27.02 -15.97
CA ASN A 44 -6.16 28.14 -16.79
C ASN A 44 -4.94 27.82 -17.68
N HIS A 45 -4.22 26.74 -17.39
CA HIS A 45 -3.07 26.28 -18.16
C HIS A 45 -3.32 24.95 -18.89
N ASP A 46 -4.56 24.54 -19.04
CA ASP A 46 -4.96 23.29 -19.71
C ASP A 46 -4.21 22.04 -19.18
N VAL A 47 -4.02 21.96 -17.85
CA VAL A 47 -3.33 20.82 -17.22
C VAL A 47 -4.20 19.56 -17.30
N GLU A 48 -3.72 18.55 -18.02
CA GLU A 48 -4.40 17.27 -18.19
C GLU A 48 -4.27 16.34 -16.96
N LEU A 49 -3.14 16.42 -16.26
CA LEU A 49 -2.87 15.56 -15.10
C LEU A 49 -1.99 16.28 -14.08
N VAL A 50 -2.42 16.31 -12.85
CA VAL A 50 -1.62 16.72 -11.70
C VAL A 50 -0.90 15.50 -11.12
N ILE A 51 0.40 15.60 -10.88
CA ILE A 51 1.24 14.52 -10.37
C ILE A 51 1.81 14.92 -9.03
N MET A 52 1.64 14.05 -8.04
CA MET A 52 2.18 14.25 -6.70
C MET A 52 2.82 12.98 -6.18
N GLU A 53 3.69 13.11 -5.19
CA GLU A 53 4.23 11.95 -4.49
C GLU A 53 3.63 11.82 -3.09
N ALA A 54 3.68 10.59 -2.54
CA ALA A 54 3.20 10.32 -1.20
C ALA A 54 4.18 10.91 -0.17
N SER A 55 3.75 11.96 0.54
CA SER A 55 4.54 12.75 1.50
C SER A 55 4.09 12.55 2.95
N GLY A 56 3.83 11.28 3.33
CA GLY A 56 3.48 10.92 4.71
C GLY A 56 2.04 11.21 5.12
N GLY A 57 1.17 11.60 4.17
CA GLY A 57 -0.24 11.86 4.39
C GLY A 57 -0.67 13.30 4.13
N TYR A 58 0.27 14.23 3.97
CA TYR A 58 -0.04 15.62 3.63
C TYR A 58 -0.65 15.76 2.24
N GLU A 59 -0.39 14.81 1.35
CA GLU A 59 -0.94 14.75 -0.02
C GLU A 59 -2.44 14.43 -0.06
N ARG A 60 -3.02 13.91 1.02
CA ARG A 60 -4.38 13.37 0.98
C ARG A 60 -5.45 14.42 0.71
N LEU A 61 -5.33 15.58 1.36
CA LEU A 61 -6.31 16.66 1.19
C LEU A 61 -6.29 17.17 -0.25
N ALA A 62 -5.10 17.52 -0.75
CA ALA A 62 -4.92 18.00 -2.12
C ALA A 62 -5.40 16.98 -3.15
N PHE A 63 -5.04 15.69 -2.97
CA PHE A 63 -5.47 14.63 -3.87
C PHE A 63 -6.99 14.48 -3.96
N LEU A 64 -7.70 14.51 -2.84
CA LEU A 64 -9.16 14.34 -2.81
C LEU A 64 -9.88 15.56 -3.39
N LEU A 65 -9.52 16.77 -2.94
CA LEU A 65 -10.18 17.99 -3.38
C LEU A 65 -9.94 18.28 -4.87
N LEU A 66 -8.74 18.06 -5.40
CA LEU A 66 -8.48 18.20 -6.84
C LEU A 66 -9.36 17.26 -7.67
N TRP A 67 -9.51 16.00 -7.23
CA TRP A 67 -10.42 15.06 -7.90
C TRP A 67 -11.89 15.51 -7.82
N GLU A 68 -12.34 16.03 -6.70
CA GLU A 68 -13.71 16.57 -6.53
C GLU A 68 -13.95 17.77 -7.44
N MET A 69 -12.92 18.58 -7.69
CA MET A 69 -12.96 19.72 -8.62
C MET A 69 -12.77 19.34 -10.10
N GLY A 70 -12.75 18.03 -10.41
CA GLY A 70 -12.61 17.53 -11.77
C GLY A 70 -11.18 17.54 -12.35
N GLN A 71 -10.18 17.82 -11.50
CA GLN A 71 -8.78 17.80 -11.91
C GLN A 71 -8.17 16.41 -11.70
N PRO A 72 -7.83 15.65 -12.77
CA PRO A 72 -7.24 14.34 -12.63
C PRO A 72 -5.88 14.37 -11.92
N CYS A 73 -5.64 13.42 -11.00
CA CYS A 73 -4.38 13.32 -10.28
C CYS A 73 -3.73 11.95 -10.45
N GLY A 74 -2.41 11.91 -10.52
CA GLY A 74 -1.59 10.71 -10.55
C GLY A 74 -0.60 10.68 -9.38
N MET A 75 -0.42 9.47 -8.79
CA MET A 75 0.53 9.28 -7.69
C MET A 75 1.86 8.74 -8.20
N ALA A 76 2.94 9.47 -7.97
CA ALA A 76 4.29 9.03 -8.22
C ALA A 76 4.88 8.29 -7.01
N ASN A 77 5.79 7.36 -7.26
CA ASN A 77 6.55 6.72 -6.20
C ASN A 77 7.77 7.58 -5.85
N ALA A 78 7.82 8.14 -4.64
CA ALA A 78 8.87 9.03 -4.15
C ALA A 78 10.30 8.50 -4.41
N ARG A 79 10.54 7.21 -4.16
CA ARG A 79 11.84 6.60 -4.43
C ARG A 79 12.20 6.58 -5.93
N SER A 80 11.20 6.38 -6.79
CA SER A 80 11.42 6.39 -8.24
C SER A 80 11.67 7.78 -8.77
N VAL A 81 10.97 8.79 -8.24
CA VAL A 81 11.20 10.21 -8.53
C VAL A 81 12.63 10.59 -8.14
N ARG A 82 13.08 10.19 -6.94
CA ARG A 82 14.44 10.44 -6.48
C ARG A 82 15.51 9.86 -7.40
N TYR A 83 15.38 8.58 -7.78
CA TYR A 83 16.31 7.95 -8.74
C TYR A 83 16.26 8.60 -10.12
N PHE A 84 15.10 9.06 -10.54
CA PHE A 84 14.97 9.81 -11.78
C PHE A 84 15.69 11.15 -11.71
N ALA A 85 15.55 11.91 -10.61
CA ALA A 85 16.27 13.15 -10.39
C ALA A 85 17.79 12.96 -10.48
N GLU A 86 18.31 11.97 -9.76
CA GLU A 86 19.74 11.61 -9.78
C GLU A 86 20.21 11.23 -11.20
N ALA A 87 19.44 10.41 -11.93
CA ALA A 87 19.77 10.00 -13.30
C ALA A 87 19.74 11.16 -14.30
N MET A 88 18.93 12.18 -14.05
CA MET A 88 18.84 13.39 -14.88
C MET A 88 19.84 14.49 -14.48
N GLY A 89 20.68 14.24 -13.46
CA GLY A 89 21.69 15.18 -13.00
C GLY A 89 21.19 16.26 -12.03
N PHE A 90 19.96 16.15 -11.52
CA PHE A 90 19.44 17.04 -10.47
C PHE A 90 20.00 16.61 -9.12
N LEU A 91 21.11 17.18 -8.71
CA LEU A 91 21.77 16.89 -7.43
C LEU A 91 21.28 17.82 -6.31
N GLU A 92 20.82 19.00 -6.67
CA GLU A 92 20.25 19.97 -5.75
C GLU A 92 18.84 19.56 -5.33
N LYS A 93 18.51 19.87 -4.08
CA LYS A 93 17.18 19.62 -3.51
C LYS A 93 16.58 20.94 -3.04
N THR A 94 15.57 21.42 -3.77
CA THR A 94 14.68 22.51 -3.35
C THR A 94 13.27 22.15 -3.77
N ASP A 95 12.27 22.60 -3.01
CA ASP A 95 10.85 22.28 -3.25
C ASP A 95 10.42 22.60 -4.71
N ARG A 96 10.94 23.70 -5.27
CA ARG A 96 10.67 24.11 -6.68
C ARG A 96 11.30 23.14 -7.70
N ILE A 97 12.51 22.65 -7.45
CA ILE A 97 13.17 21.66 -8.31
C ILE A 97 12.44 20.34 -8.20
N ASP A 98 12.02 19.96 -6.99
CA ASP A 98 11.31 18.71 -6.74
C ASP A 98 9.97 18.69 -7.49
N ALA A 99 9.19 19.79 -7.51
CA ALA A 99 7.96 19.89 -8.29
C ALA A 99 8.20 19.73 -9.82
N ALA A 100 9.25 20.36 -10.35
CA ALA A 100 9.62 20.22 -11.76
C ALA A 100 10.05 18.80 -12.12
N VAL A 101 10.81 18.16 -11.23
CA VAL A 101 11.25 16.76 -11.39
C VAL A 101 10.04 15.82 -11.36
N ILE A 102 9.07 16.05 -10.48
CA ILE A 102 7.83 15.26 -10.40
C ILE A 102 7.05 15.37 -11.72
N ALA A 103 6.88 16.58 -12.28
CA ALA A 103 6.21 16.78 -13.57
C ALA A 103 6.92 16.02 -14.70
N ARG A 104 8.25 16.18 -14.83
CA ARG A 104 9.06 15.50 -15.85
C ARG A 104 9.05 13.99 -15.70
N TYR A 105 9.16 13.49 -14.46
CA TYR A 105 9.02 12.06 -14.18
C TYR A 105 7.68 11.52 -14.69
N GLY A 106 6.59 12.25 -14.43
CA GLY A 106 5.27 11.88 -14.89
C GLY A 106 5.14 11.80 -16.39
N ALA A 107 5.72 12.78 -17.11
CA ALA A 107 5.77 12.79 -18.58
C ALA A 107 6.53 11.59 -19.14
N VAL A 108 7.77 11.37 -18.67
CA VAL A 108 8.64 10.25 -19.13
C VAL A 108 8.01 8.90 -18.80
N LYS A 109 7.43 8.75 -17.61
CA LYS A 109 6.79 7.51 -17.15
C LYS A 109 5.43 7.30 -17.76
N ARG A 110 4.83 8.31 -18.39
CA ARG A 110 3.44 8.32 -18.90
C ARG A 110 2.49 7.87 -17.80
N LEU A 111 2.56 8.57 -16.66
CA LEU A 111 1.67 8.27 -15.53
C LEU A 111 0.21 8.46 -15.95
N LYS A 112 -0.64 7.61 -15.41
CA LYS A 112 -2.08 7.67 -15.65
C LYS A 112 -2.79 8.23 -14.42
N PRO A 113 -3.97 8.83 -14.58
CA PRO A 113 -4.82 9.20 -13.48
C PRO A 113 -5.04 8.02 -12.52
N THR A 114 -4.97 8.28 -11.24
CA THR A 114 -5.24 7.32 -10.17
C THR A 114 -6.53 7.76 -9.47
N PRO A 115 -7.66 7.08 -9.66
CA PRO A 115 -8.89 7.49 -9.00
C PRO A 115 -8.76 7.38 -7.48
N PRO A 116 -9.43 8.27 -6.71
CA PRO A 116 -9.43 8.18 -5.27
C PRO A 116 -10.07 6.87 -4.80
N PRO A 117 -9.56 6.27 -3.72
CA PRO A 117 -10.21 5.12 -3.12
C PRO A 117 -11.60 5.52 -2.58
N SER A 118 -12.56 4.59 -2.60
CA SER A 118 -13.88 4.83 -2.01
C SER A 118 -13.79 5.22 -0.53
N ALA A 119 -14.81 5.90 0.00
CA ALA A 119 -14.88 6.26 1.42
C ALA A 119 -14.75 5.01 2.33
N ALA A 120 -15.40 3.89 1.94
CA ALA A 120 -15.28 2.62 2.65
C ALA A 120 -13.83 2.09 2.64
N GLN A 121 -13.14 2.16 1.49
CA GLN A 121 -11.75 1.74 1.38
C GLN A 121 -10.81 2.64 2.22
N GLN A 122 -11.05 3.93 2.25
CA GLN A 122 -10.30 4.86 3.10
C GLN A 122 -10.50 4.56 4.58
N ARG A 123 -11.77 4.33 4.99
CA ARG A 123 -12.13 3.97 6.36
C ARG A 123 -11.49 2.65 6.79
N LEU A 124 -11.58 1.61 5.96
CA LEU A 124 -10.94 0.32 6.21
C LEU A 124 -9.41 0.48 6.39
N LYS A 125 -8.76 1.23 5.52
CA LYS A 125 -7.33 1.50 5.60
C LYS A 125 -6.95 2.21 6.91
N ALA A 126 -7.75 3.20 7.34
CA ALA A 126 -7.52 3.93 8.58
C ALA A 126 -7.69 3.03 9.82
N LEU A 127 -8.78 2.25 9.88
CA LEU A 127 -9.06 1.33 10.98
C LEU A 127 -7.97 0.24 11.10
N VAL A 128 -7.57 -0.35 9.97
CA VAL A 128 -6.50 -1.38 9.94
C VAL A 128 -5.16 -0.80 10.34
N ALA A 129 -4.84 0.43 9.94
CA ALA A 129 -3.62 1.11 10.37
C ALA A 129 -3.63 1.34 11.90
N ARG A 130 -4.76 1.84 12.43
CA ARG A 130 -4.90 2.06 13.87
C ARG A 130 -4.84 0.75 14.67
N LEU A 131 -5.50 -0.30 14.21
CA LEU A 131 -5.43 -1.63 14.83
C LEU A 131 -3.99 -2.16 14.86
N SER A 132 -3.21 -1.89 13.82
CA SER A 132 -1.79 -2.28 13.78
C SER A 132 -0.95 -1.51 14.80
N GLN A 133 -1.19 -0.21 14.99
CA GLN A 133 -0.53 0.63 16.01
C GLN A 133 -0.86 0.11 17.41
N VAL A 134 -2.16 0.00 17.73
CA VAL A 134 -2.62 -0.52 19.02
C VAL A 134 -2.04 -1.91 19.33
N GLY A 135 -1.97 -2.79 18.32
CA GLY A 135 -1.35 -4.11 18.45
C GLY A 135 0.15 -4.05 18.74
N GLY A 136 0.86 -3.10 18.14
CA GLY A 136 2.27 -2.83 18.43
C GLY A 136 2.48 -2.35 19.86
N ASP A 137 1.70 -1.33 20.27
CA ASP A 137 1.75 -0.76 21.62
C ASP A 137 1.44 -1.84 22.69
N LEU A 138 0.42 -2.65 22.45
CA LEU A 138 0.05 -3.77 23.33
C LEU A 138 1.22 -4.78 23.49
N THR A 139 1.92 -5.08 22.40
CA THR A 139 3.08 -5.97 22.43
C THR A 139 4.21 -5.38 23.26
N ILE A 140 4.50 -4.08 23.06
CA ILE A 140 5.52 -3.35 23.84
C ILE A 140 5.19 -3.37 25.33
N GLN A 141 3.95 -3.06 25.71
CA GLN A 141 3.54 -3.06 27.12
C GLN A 141 3.64 -4.44 27.76
N LYS A 142 3.26 -5.51 27.04
CA LYS A 142 3.43 -6.91 27.52
C LYS A 142 4.89 -7.28 27.70
N GLN A 143 5.77 -6.85 26.81
CA GLN A 143 7.21 -7.06 26.96
C GLN A 143 7.76 -6.31 28.17
N ARG A 144 7.37 -5.05 28.39
CA ARG A 144 7.76 -4.28 29.58
C ARG A 144 7.30 -4.97 30.86
N LYS A 145 6.05 -5.48 30.87
CA LYS A 145 5.51 -6.21 32.04
C LYS A 145 6.34 -7.46 32.39
N SER A 146 6.92 -8.14 31.39
CA SER A 146 7.68 -9.38 31.64
C SER A 146 8.98 -9.19 32.43
N THR A 147 9.46 -7.95 32.56
CA THR A 147 10.69 -7.57 33.29
C THR A 147 10.46 -6.44 34.29
N ALA A 148 9.20 -6.15 34.62
CA ALA A 148 8.82 -5.03 35.48
C ALA A 148 8.90 -5.42 36.97
N ASP A 149 9.23 -4.43 37.81
CA ASP A 149 9.16 -4.55 39.26
C ASP A 149 7.70 -4.59 39.75
N ALA A 150 7.47 -5.22 40.87
CA ALA A 150 6.13 -5.47 41.42
C ALA A 150 5.30 -4.19 41.57
N GLU A 151 5.93 -3.09 41.94
CA GLU A 151 5.32 -1.78 42.16
C GLU A 151 4.74 -1.16 40.87
N THR A 152 5.25 -1.55 39.70
CA THR A 152 4.85 -0.97 38.40
C THR A 152 3.88 -1.86 37.60
N ILE A 153 3.68 -3.12 38.03
CA ILE A 153 2.83 -4.10 37.31
C ILE A 153 1.39 -3.61 37.17
N ALA A 154 0.81 -3.05 38.24
CA ALA A 154 -0.58 -2.59 38.23
C ALA A 154 -0.82 -1.51 37.15
N SER A 155 0.08 -0.52 37.04
CA SER A 155 0.03 0.52 36.01
C SER A 155 0.14 -0.07 34.59
N LEU A 156 1.03 -1.03 34.39
CA LEU A 156 1.18 -1.69 33.09
C LEU A 156 -0.07 -2.51 32.72
N ASP A 157 -0.70 -3.17 33.68
CA ASP A 157 -1.93 -3.94 33.48
C ASP A 157 -3.12 -3.06 33.08
N GLU A 158 -3.25 -1.86 33.64
CA GLU A 158 -4.27 -0.90 33.21
C GLU A 158 -4.11 -0.49 31.74
N VAL A 159 -2.88 -0.17 31.31
CA VAL A 159 -2.59 0.19 29.92
C VAL A 159 -2.82 -1.00 28.98
N ILE A 160 -2.37 -2.20 29.37
CA ILE A 160 -2.59 -3.43 28.60
C ILE A 160 -4.10 -3.71 28.45
N ALA A 161 -4.88 -3.55 29.51
CA ALA A 161 -6.32 -3.75 29.48
C ALA A 161 -7.02 -2.73 28.57
N LEU A 162 -6.61 -1.45 28.62
CA LEU A 162 -7.10 -0.39 27.74
C LEU A 162 -6.82 -0.71 26.28
N LEU A 163 -5.57 -1.01 25.93
CA LEU A 163 -5.17 -1.33 24.56
C LEU A 163 -5.88 -2.59 24.04
N ALA A 164 -6.07 -3.60 24.89
CA ALA A 164 -6.82 -4.81 24.53
C ALA A 164 -8.30 -4.52 24.24
N ARG A 165 -8.95 -3.63 25.01
CA ARG A 165 -10.33 -3.18 24.72
C ARG A 165 -10.41 -2.42 23.42
N GLN A 166 -9.48 -1.49 23.16
CA GLN A 166 -9.43 -0.75 21.89
C GLN A 166 -9.20 -1.68 20.69
N SER A 167 -8.32 -2.68 20.82
CA SER A 167 -8.09 -3.67 19.77
C SER A 167 -9.38 -4.41 19.40
N ARG A 168 -10.13 -4.90 20.39
CA ARG A 168 -11.41 -5.60 20.17
C ARG A 168 -12.46 -4.69 19.52
N ARG A 169 -12.56 -3.43 19.97
CA ARG A 169 -13.48 -2.47 19.36
C ARG A 169 -13.16 -2.22 17.89
N LEU A 170 -11.89 -1.96 17.56
CA LEU A 170 -11.46 -1.75 16.17
C LEU A 170 -11.69 -3.00 15.30
N GLU A 171 -11.50 -4.19 15.85
CA GLU A 171 -11.83 -5.44 15.14
C GLU A 171 -13.31 -5.57 14.84
N GLY A 172 -14.18 -5.20 15.78
CA GLY A 172 -15.63 -5.16 15.58
C GLY A 172 -16.02 -4.17 14.49
N GLU A 173 -15.49 -2.93 14.54
CA GLU A 173 -15.75 -1.91 13.52
C GLU A 173 -15.28 -2.36 12.12
N ILE A 174 -14.13 -3.04 12.03
CA ILE A 174 -13.63 -3.59 10.76
C ILE A 174 -14.53 -4.74 10.26
N ALA A 175 -14.97 -5.62 11.15
CA ALA A 175 -15.86 -6.73 10.79
C ALA A 175 -17.18 -6.20 10.22
N THR A 176 -17.84 -5.28 10.93
CA THR A 176 -19.07 -4.62 10.46
C THR A 176 -18.86 -3.96 9.08
N LEU A 177 -17.78 -3.20 8.91
CA LEU A 177 -17.50 -2.54 7.64
C LEU A 177 -17.29 -3.52 6.47
N ILE A 178 -16.73 -4.71 6.74
CA ILE A 178 -16.55 -5.76 5.73
C ILE A 178 -17.89 -6.47 5.45
N ASP A 179 -18.69 -6.72 6.47
CA ASP A 179 -19.98 -7.42 6.34
C ASP A 179 -21.04 -6.54 5.65
N ASP A 180 -20.99 -5.22 5.83
CA ASP A 180 -21.89 -4.25 5.19
C ASP A 180 -21.67 -4.10 3.68
N ASP A 181 -20.49 -4.47 3.15
CA ASP A 181 -20.19 -4.45 1.72
C ASP A 181 -20.32 -5.87 1.15
N PRO A 182 -21.31 -6.16 0.29
CA PRO A 182 -21.55 -7.51 -0.23
C PRO A 182 -20.33 -8.12 -0.97
N LEU A 183 -19.59 -7.31 -1.73
CA LEU A 183 -18.36 -7.78 -2.39
C LEU A 183 -17.27 -8.12 -1.36
N TRP A 184 -17.11 -7.27 -0.34
CA TRP A 184 -16.11 -7.51 0.70
C TRP A 184 -16.45 -8.73 1.56
N ALA A 185 -17.72 -8.94 1.87
CA ALA A 185 -18.19 -10.16 2.55
C ALA A 185 -17.90 -11.43 1.72
N CYS A 186 -18.08 -11.38 0.39
CA CYS A 186 -17.69 -12.47 -0.49
C CYS A 186 -16.18 -12.73 -0.48
N LEU A 187 -15.36 -11.66 -0.51
CA LEU A 187 -13.91 -11.78 -0.43
C LEU A 187 -13.44 -12.34 0.92
N ASP A 188 -14.04 -11.90 2.03
CA ASP A 188 -13.73 -12.43 3.37
C ASP A 188 -14.00 -13.94 3.43
N ARG A 189 -15.18 -14.39 3.00
CA ARG A 189 -15.51 -15.82 2.93
C ARG A 189 -14.52 -16.60 2.06
N ALA A 190 -14.18 -16.07 0.87
CA ALA A 190 -13.25 -16.70 -0.06
C ALA A 190 -11.85 -16.87 0.56
N PHE A 191 -11.34 -15.86 1.26
CA PHE A 191 -10.03 -15.92 1.89
C PHE A 191 -10.01 -16.81 3.13
N ARG A 192 -11.02 -16.74 3.97
CA ARG A 192 -11.14 -17.56 5.19
C ARG A 192 -11.44 -19.04 4.90
N SER A 193 -11.84 -19.41 3.69
CA SER A 193 -11.91 -20.79 3.26
C SER A 193 -10.56 -21.51 3.32
N LEU A 194 -9.45 -20.77 3.36
CA LEU A 194 -8.11 -21.31 3.61
C LEU A 194 -7.85 -21.33 5.12
N LYS A 195 -7.82 -22.54 5.70
CA LYS A 195 -7.53 -22.73 7.13
C LYS A 195 -6.18 -22.12 7.50
N GLY A 196 -6.19 -21.21 8.47
CA GLY A 196 -5.01 -20.43 8.89
C GLY A 196 -5.01 -18.98 8.38
N VAL A 197 -5.96 -18.59 7.54
CA VAL A 197 -6.21 -17.18 7.18
C VAL A 197 -7.30 -16.63 8.10
N ALA A 198 -6.92 -15.78 9.04
CA ALA A 198 -7.81 -15.18 10.02
C ALA A 198 -8.33 -13.80 9.54
N SER A 199 -9.45 -13.32 10.13
CA SER A 199 -10.10 -12.04 9.79
C SER A 199 -9.12 -10.85 9.78
N ARG A 200 -8.21 -10.77 10.74
CA ARG A 200 -7.15 -9.72 10.75
C ARG A 200 -6.26 -9.77 9.51
N THR A 201 -5.98 -10.97 8.98
CA THR A 201 -5.19 -11.14 7.74
C THR A 201 -5.97 -10.64 6.54
N VAL A 202 -7.26 -11.03 6.46
CA VAL A 202 -8.16 -10.59 5.40
C VAL A 202 -8.27 -9.07 5.39
N ALA A 203 -8.61 -8.45 6.52
CA ALA A 203 -8.73 -7.01 6.65
C ALA A 203 -7.45 -6.27 6.20
N ARG A 204 -6.27 -6.76 6.62
CA ARG A 204 -4.98 -6.18 6.18
C ARG A 204 -4.75 -6.31 4.68
N LEU A 205 -5.07 -7.45 4.09
CA LEU A 205 -4.94 -7.64 2.64
C LEU A 205 -5.90 -6.75 1.87
N MET A 206 -7.17 -6.65 2.27
CA MET A 206 -8.16 -5.80 1.62
C MET A 206 -7.82 -4.31 1.74
N ALA A 207 -7.31 -3.88 2.91
CA ALA A 207 -6.91 -2.49 3.13
C ALA A 207 -5.65 -2.09 2.36
N GLN A 208 -4.67 -2.99 2.23
CA GLN A 208 -3.33 -2.69 1.73
C GLN A 208 -3.09 -3.19 0.30
N LEU A 209 -3.94 -4.07 -0.21
CA LEU A 209 -3.83 -4.68 -1.53
C LEU A 209 -5.23 -4.79 -2.20
N PRO A 210 -5.95 -3.65 -2.35
CA PRO A 210 -7.31 -3.65 -2.94
C PRO A 210 -7.35 -4.20 -4.38
N GLU A 211 -6.20 -4.25 -5.05
CA GLU A 211 -6.05 -4.78 -6.41
C GLU A 211 -6.07 -6.32 -6.47
N ILE A 212 -6.19 -7.00 -5.33
CA ILE A 212 -6.29 -8.47 -5.27
C ILE A 212 -7.55 -8.97 -5.99
N GLY A 213 -7.36 -9.97 -6.85
CA GLY A 213 -8.41 -10.46 -7.74
C GLY A 213 -8.55 -9.68 -9.05
N ILE A 214 -7.96 -8.48 -9.18
CA ILE A 214 -8.00 -7.65 -10.39
C ILE A 214 -6.72 -7.83 -11.21
N LEU A 215 -5.56 -7.75 -10.57
CA LEU A 215 -4.28 -7.85 -11.25
C LEU A 215 -3.91 -9.30 -11.59
N SER A 216 -3.06 -9.46 -12.62
CA SER A 216 -2.45 -10.75 -12.92
C SER A 216 -1.58 -11.26 -11.76
N ASN A 217 -1.34 -12.58 -11.68
CA ASN A 217 -0.50 -13.18 -10.65
C ASN A 217 0.94 -12.64 -10.62
N LYS A 218 1.48 -12.24 -11.78
CA LYS A 218 2.80 -11.61 -11.88
C LYS A 218 2.78 -10.18 -11.35
N ALA A 219 1.76 -9.40 -11.71
CA ALA A 219 1.61 -8.01 -11.30
C ALA A 219 1.35 -7.89 -9.79
N ILE A 220 0.43 -8.69 -9.23
CA ILE A 220 0.11 -8.67 -7.81
C ILE A 220 1.31 -9.12 -6.95
N ALA A 221 2.09 -10.12 -7.40
CA ALA A 221 3.29 -10.56 -6.71
C ALA A 221 4.38 -9.47 -6.72
N LYS A 222 4.51 -8.69 -7.80
CA LYS A 222 5.43 -7.55 -7.90
C LYS A 222 4.96 -6.43 -6.96
N LEU A 223 3.67 -6.12 -6.97
CA LEU A 223 3.07 -5.08 -6.12
C LEU A 223 3.22 -5.41 -4.62
N ALA A 224 3.06 -6.67 -4.23
CA ALA A 224 3.28 -7.13 -2.86
C ALA A 224 4.77 -7.32 -2.49
N GLY A 225 5.69 -7.06 -3.40
CA GLY A 225 7.13 -7.24 -3.18
C GLY A 225 7.55 -8.69 -2.92
N LEU A 226 6.83 -9.66 -3.53
CA LEU A 226 7.10 -11.10 -3.45
C LEU A 226 7.60 -11.70 -4.77
N ALA A 227 7.74 -10.87 -5.81
CA ALA A 227 8.34 -11.31 -7.08
C ALA A 227 9.87 -11.30 -6.98
N PRO A 228 10.57 -12.42 -7.28
CA PRO A 228 12.01 -12.41 -7.39
C PRO A 228 12.42 -11.56 -8.60
N ILE A 229 13.39 -10.68 -8.38
CA ILE A 229 13.89 -9.77 -9.41
C ILE A 229 15.18 -10.38 -9.97
N ALA A 230 15.20 -10.58 -11.29
CA ALA A 230 16.39 -11.08 -11.98
C ALA A 230 17.56 -10.09 -11.82
N ASN A 231 18.75 -10.64 -11.66
CA ASN A 231 20.01 -9.91 -11.59
C ASN A 231 21.04 -10.71 -12.39
N ASP A 232 20.73 -10.88 -13.66
CA ASP A 232 21.54 -11.66 -14.59
C ASP A 232 22.32 -10.69 -15.51
N SER A 233 23.58 -10.95 -15.77
CA SER A 233 24.39 -10.19 -16.71
C SER A 233 25.34 -11.11 -17.48
N GLY A 234 25.28 -11.11 -18.79
CA GLY A 234 26.05 -11.99 -19.65
C GLY A 234 25.84 -13.46 -19.26
N LYS A 235 26.95 -14.19 -18.99
CA LYS A 235 26.90 -15.60 -18.55
C LYS A 235 26.60 -15.81 -17.07
N ARG A 236 26.50 -14.73 -16.27
CA ARG A 236 26.27 -14.79 -14.81
C ARG A 236 24.78 -14.77 -14.50
N SER A 237 24.28 -15.86 -13.92
CA SER A 237 22.95 -15.86 -13.25
C SER A 237 23.12 -15.53 -11.78
N GLY A 238 22.66 -14.34 -11.37
CA GLY A 238 22.78 -13.86 -10.01
C GLY A 238 21.64 -14.33 -9.08
N ARG A 239 21.82 -14.15 -7.75
CA ARG A 239 20.72 -14.31 -6.79
C ARG A 239 19.56 -13.40 -7.18
N ARG A 240 18.34 -13.95 -7.10
CA ARG A 240 17.09 -13.20 -7.41
C ARG A 240 16.35 -12.81 -6.12
N PRO A 241 16.79 -11.76 -5.42
CA PRO A 241 16.14 -11.32 -4.19
C PRO A 241 14.76 -10.73 -4.49
N VAL A 242 13.87 -10.76 -3.49
CA VAL A 242 12.64 -10.00 -3.51
C VAL A 242 12.91 -8.60 -2.98
N ARG A 243 12.49 -7.56 -3.71
CA ARG A 243 12.66 -6.15 -3.32
C ARG A 243 11.57 -5.28 -3.92
N GLY A 244 11.40 -4.07 -3.38
CA GLY A 244 10.34 -3.16 -3.80
C GLY A 244 8.96 -3.63 -3.36
N GLY A 245 7.93 -3.10 -3.98
CA GLY A 245 6.54 -3.37 -3.65
C GLY A 245 6.11 -2.89 -2.25
N ARG A 246 4.89 -3.22 -1.86
CA ARG A 246 4.30 -2.84 -0.58
C ARG A 246 4.79 -3.77 0.55
N ALA A 247 5.44 -3.21 1.56
CA ALA A 247 6.01 -3.99 2.67
C ALA A 247 4.93 -4.62 3.56
N GLY A 248 3.81 -3.92 3.78
CA GLY A 248 2.70 -4.39 4.62
C GLY A 248 2.14 -5.75 4.19
N PRO A 249 1.62 -5.90 2.96
CA PRO A 249 1.14 -7.19 2.44
C PRO A 249 2.20 -8.28 2.47
N ARG A 250 3.45 -7.95 2.12
CA ARG A 250 4.56 -8.91 2.17
C ARG A 250 4.77 -9.47 3.58
N GLY A 251 4.78 -8.59 4.60
CA GLY A 251 4.94 -8.99 6.00
C GLY A 251 3.83 -9.91 6.48
N VAL A 252 2.57 -9.56 6.18
CA VAL A 252 1.40 -10.37 6.53
C VAL A 252 1.49 -11.76 5.88
N LEU A 253 1.70 -11.80 4.57
CA LEU A 253 1.77 -13.06 3.82
C LEU A 253 2.95 -13.94 4.25
N PHE A 254 4.08 -13.33 4.59
CA PHE A 254 5.25 -14.04 5.11
C PHE A 254 4.96 -14.78 6.42
N LEU A 255 4.22 -14.16 7.33
CA LEU A 255 3.82 -14.78 8.59
C LEU A 255 2.77 -15.89 8.37
N VAL A 256 1.71 -15.57 7.64
CA VAL A 256 0.53 -16.41 7.48
C VAL A 256 0.81 -17.64 6.61
N ALA A 257 1.65 -17.52 5.58
CA ALA A 257 1.96 -18.65 4.68
C ALA A 257 2.52 -19.88 5.41
N SER A 258 3.32 -19.66 6.45
CA SER A 258 3.86 -20.76 7.27
C SER A 258 2.77 -21.44 8.12
N ILE A 259 1.72 -20.72 8.49
CA ILE A 259 0.57 -21.25 9.23
C ILE A 259 -0.32 -22.05 8.28
N VAL A 260 -0.71 -21.46 7.15
CA VAL A 260 -1.54 -22.11 6.12
C VAL A 260 -0.90 -23.40 5.62
N ALA A 261 0.43 -23.41 5.42
CA ALA A 261 1.16 -24.60 5.00
C ALA A 261 1.14 -25.79 5.99
N LYS A 262 0.61 -25.60 7.20
CA LYS A 262 0.34 -26.71 8.13
C LYS A 262 -0.99 -27.42 7.86
N TYR A 263 -1.91 -26.74 7.19
CA TYR A 263 -3.28 -27.20 6.97
C TYR A 263 -3.62 -27.47 5.51
N ASP A 264 -2.93 -26.80 4.57
CA ASP A 264 -3.14 -26.95 3.14
C ASP A 264 -2.15 -27.97 2.56
N PRO A 265 -2.61 -29.12 2.03
CA PRO A 265 -1.75 -30.18 1.51
C PRO A 265 -0.85 -29.72 0.34
N HIS A 266 -1.36 -28.84 -0.53
CA HIS A 266 -0.60 -28.35 -1.68
C HIS A 266 0.55 -27.44 -1.24
N LEU A 267 0.32 -26.58 -0.23
CA LEU A 267 1.38 -25.72 0.33
C LEU A 267 2.36 -26.55 1.16
N ALA A 268 1.90 -27.58 1.88
CA ALA A 268 2.76 -28.52 2.61
C ALA A 268 3.69 -29.28 1.65
N ALA A 269 3.15 -29.86 0.56
CA ALA A 269 3.93 -30.56 -0.45
C ALA A 269 4.92 -29.61 -1.16
N PHE A 270 4.50 -28.38 -1.47
CA PHE A 270 5.38 -27.37 -2.04
C PHE A 270 6.53 -27.01 -1.09
N LYS A 271 6.26 -26.85 0.21
CA LYS A 271 7.28 -26.63 1.25
C LYS A 271 8.27 -27.78 1.28
N GLN A 272 7.79 -29.02 1.35
CA GLN A 272 8.61 -30.23 1.42
C GLN A 272 9.53 -30.34 0.20
N ARG A 273 9.00 -30.12 -1.02
CA ARG A 273 9.80 -30.13 -2.25
C ARG A 273 10.96 -29.13 -2.20
N LEU A 274 10.74 -27.93 -1.68
CA LEU A 274 11.79 -26.91 -1.56
C LEU A 274 12.82 -27.28 -0.50
N GLN A 275 12.40 -27.93 0.58
CA GLN A 275 13.28 -28.45 1.65
C GLN A 275 14.18 -29.56 1.08
N THR A 276 13.61 -30.53 0.37
CA THR A 276 14.36 -31.62 -0.28
C THR A 276 15.34 -31.08 -1.32
N ALA A 277 14.99 -29.98 -2.04
CA ALA A 277 15.87 -29.28 -2.95
C ALA A 277 16.96 -28.42 -2.25
N GLY A 278 17.13 -28.53 -0.95
CA GLY A 278 18.17 -27.83 -0.17
C GLY A 278 18.02 -26.31 -0.11
N LYS A 279 16.80 -25.75 -0.29
CA LYS A 279 16.61 -24.31 -0.25
C LYS A 279 16.67 -23.79 1.18
N GLU A 280 17.26 -22.60 1.36
CA GLU A 280 17.35 -21.91 2.64
C GLU A 280 15.96 -21.61 3.23
N LYS A 281 15.82 -21.66 4.57
CA LYS A 281 14.55 -21.42 5.29
C LYS A 281 13.85 -20.13 4.88
N MET A 282 14.61 -19.04 4.69
CA MET A 282 14.07 -17.73 4.29
C MET A 282 13.51 -17.77 2.87
N VAL A 283 14.22 -18.42 1.94
CA VAL A 283 13.79 -18.60 0.55
C VAL A 283 12.48 -19.39 0.50
N ILE A 284 12.37 -20.46 1.29
CA ILE A 284 11.15 -21.28 1.40
C ILE A 284 9.97 -20.44 1.91
N ARG A 285 10.17 -19.64 2.96
CA ARG A 285 9.12 -18.78 3.52
C ARG A 285 8.61 -17.75 2.50
N ILE A 286 9.51 -17.11 1.77
CA ILE A 286 9.14 -16.14 0.72
C ILE A 286 8.42 -16.84 -0.45
N ALA A 287 8.87 -18.02 -0.86
CA ALA A 287 8.21 -18.80 -1.90
C ALA A 287 6.79 -19.22 -1.49
N LEU A 288 6.61 -19.65 -0.23
CA LEU A 288 5.29 -19.95 0.34
C LEU A 288 4.39 -18.70 0.37
N ALA A 289 4.91 -17.56 0.81
CA ALA A 289 4.16 -16.29 0.83
C ALA A 289 3.68 -15.90 -0.58
N ARG A 290 4.54 -16.03 -1.58
CA ARG A 290 4.16 -15.80 -2.98
C ARG A 290 3.12 -16.81 -3.47
N LYS A 291 3.27 -18.08 -3.16
CA LYS A 291 2.31 -19.12 -3.56
C LYS A 291 0.95 -18.88 -2.92
N LEU A 292 0.91 -18.53 -1.62
CA LEU A 292 -0.30 -18.15 -0.91
C LEU A 292 -0.97 -16.92 -1.56
N LEU A 293 -0.20 -15.87 -1.89
CA LEU A 293 -0.75 -14.70 -2.57
C LEU A 293 -1.40 -15.07 -3.90
N VAL A 294 -0.80 -15.95 -4.69
CA VAL A 294 -1.36 -16.40 -5.98
C VAL A 294 -2.68 -17.14 -5.77
N ILE A 295 -2.76 -18.00 -4.74
CA ILE A 295 -3.99 -18.70 -4.39
C ILE A 295 -5.08 -17.70 -3.96
N LEU A 296 -4.76 -16.78 -3.07
CA LEU A 296 -5.69 -15.73 -2.63
C LEU A 296 -6.14 -14.83 -3.79
N ASN A 297 -5.23 -14.49 -4.71
CA ASN A 297 -5.56 -13.71 -5.90
C ASN A 297 -6.54 -14.45 -6.85
N ALA A 298 -6.39 -15.76 -7.00
CA ALA A 298 -7.33 -16.58 -7.77
C ALA A 298 -8.70 -16.60 -7.08
N LYS A 299 -8.76 -16.94 -5.78
CA LYS A 299 -10.01 -16.93 -5.01
C LYS A 299 -10.73 -15.59 -5.02
N ALA A 300 -9.97 -14.48 -4.95
CA ALA A 300 -10.54 -13.14 -5.04
C ALA A 300 -11.13 -12.86 -6.42
N ARG A 301 -10.50 -13.36 -7.49
CA ARG A 301 -11.02 -13.22 -8.85
C ARG A 301 -12.32 -13.99 -9.02
N ASP A 302 -12.35 -15.23 -8.54
CA ASP A 302 -13.54 -16.09 -8.60
C ASP A 302 -14.69 -15.42 -7.83
N ALA A 303 -14.47 -14.98 -6.59
CA ALA A 303 -15.46 -14.27 -5.79
C ALA A 303 -15.97 -12.97 -6.44
N ARG A 304 -15.09 -12.20 -7.10
CA ARG A 304 -15.49 -10.99 -7.85
C ARG A 304 -16.35 -11.33 -9.07
N ASN A 305 -16.00 -12.39 -9.79
CA ASN A 305 -16.77 -12.84 -10.94
C ASN A 305 -18.14 -13.39 -10.53
N GLU A 306 -18.20 -14.19 -9.46
CA GLU A 306 -19.48 -14.69 -8.91
C GLU A 306 -20.37 -13.51 -8.47
N PHE A 307 -19.81 -12.52 -7.78
CA PHE A 307 -20.54 -11.32 -7.37
C PHE A 307 -21.07 -10.54 -8.58
N ALA A 308 -20.24 -10.30 -9.60
CA ALA A 308 -20.64 -9.56 -10.79
C ALA A 308 -21.72 -10.29 -11.64
N ASN A 309 -21.79 -11.63 -11.57
CA ASN A 309 -22.82 -12.41 -12.26
C ASN A 309 -24.13 -12.50 -11.47
N ALA A 310 -24.11 -12.18 -10.16
CA ALA A 310 -25.28 -12.22 -9.28
C ALA A 310 -26.00 -10.87 -9.14
N THR A 311 -25.34 -9.78 -9.58
CA THR A 311 -25.86 -8.40 -9.60
C THR A 311 -26.19 -7.95 -11.02
#